data_d0aa3433a484eb50ff835fa29da2bc55
#
_entry.id   d0aa3433a484eb50ff835fa29da2bc55
#
_cell.length_a   1.000
_cell.length_b   1.000
_cell.length_c   1.000
_cell.angle_alpha   90.00
_cell.angle_beta   90.00
_cell.angle_gamma   90.00
#
_symmetry.space_group_name_H-M   'P 1'
#
loop_
_entity.id
_entity.type
_entity.pdbx_description
1 polymer ?
#
loop_
_entity_poly.entity_id
_entity_poly.type
_entity_poly.pdbx_seq_one_letter_code
_entity_poly.pdbx_strand_id
1 'polypeptide(L)'
;LYLQNRKFHFAIYSISEMDRVCAMIESLWDTLSFFKLIYGRDVIKNTNGAKNMIAEHQGYIDALKDRDAERLKKSLYDTLGVRIEGISKETDYYTL
;
A
#
# COMPACT_ATOMS: atom_id res chain seq x y z
N LEU A 1 -4.88 10.07 -6.66
CA LEU A 1 -4.00 9.38 -5.75
C LEU A 1 -4.18 7.85 -5.78
N TYR A 2 -5.42 7.38 -5.65
CA TYR A 2 -5.70 5.94 -5.69
C TYR A 2 -5.21 5.28 -6.98
N LEU A 3 -5.51 5.87 -8.13
CA LEU A 3 -5.10 5.31 -9.43
C LEU A 3 -3.59 5.33 -9.62
N GLN A 4 -2.94 6.38 -9.19
CA GLN A 4 -1.49 6.51 -9.28
C GLN A 4 -0.79 5.52 -8.37
N ASN A 5 -1.29 5.35 -7.15
CA ASN A 5 -0.80 4.37 -6.20
C ASN A 5 -0.96 2.94 -6.75
N ARG A 6 -2.12 2.64 -7.33
CA ARG A 6 -2.39 1.36 -7.98
C ARG A 6 -1.40 1.09 -9.11
N LYS A 7 -1.20 2.05 -10.00
CA LYS A 7 -0.25 1.94 -11.11
C LYS A 7 1.16 1.66 -10.63
N PHE A 8 1.59 2.34 -9.58
CA PHE A 8 2.92 2.15 -9.00
C PHE A 8 3.12 0.70 -8.54
N HIS A 9 2.20 0.20 -7.73
CA HIS A 9 2.31 -1.16 -7.20
C HIS A 9 2.22 -2.22 -8.29
N PHE A 10 1.30 -2.08 -9.22
CA PHE A 10 1.13 -3.06 -10.31
C PHE A 10 2.27 -3.03 -11.32
N ALA A 11 2.94 -1.90 -11.51
CA ALA A 11 4.16 -1.84 -12.31
C ALA A 11 5.25 -2.75 -11.73
N ILE A 12 5.36 -2.79 -10.41
CA ILE A 12 6.31 -3.68 -9.72
C ILE A 12 5.85 -5.14 -9.80
N TYR A 13 4.58 -5.41 -9.50
CA TYR A 13 4.04 -6.77 -9.48
C TYR A 13 4.15 -7.45 -10.84
N SER A 14 3.92 -6.71 -11.95
CA SER A 14 3.97 -7.26 -13.30
C SER A 14 5.36 -7.75 -13.70
N ILE A 15 6.42 -7.20 -13.11
CA ILE A 15 7.79 -7.63 -13.39
C ILE A 15 8.05 -9.05 -12.86
N SER A 16 7.31 -9.48 -11.84
CA SER A 16 7.47 -10.79 -11.23
C SER A 16 7.13 -11.96 -12.16
N GLU A 17 6.36 -11.72 -13.22
CA GLU A 17 5.80 -12.74 -14.11
C GLU A 17 4.92 -13.78 -13.41
N MET A 18 4.48 -13.48 -12.19
CA MET A 18 3.56 -14.32 -11.41
C MET A 18 2.11 -13.94 -11.72
N ASP A 19 1.64 -14.33 -12.90
CA ASP A 19 0.37 -13.84 -13.44
C ASP A 19 -0.84 -14.17 -12.54
N ARG A 20 -0.88 -15.36 -11.96
CA ARG A 20 -1.98 -15.74 -11.06
C ARG A 20 -1.99 -14.91 -9.79
N VAL A 21 -0.82 -14.67 -9.21
CA VAL A 21 -0.69 -13.84 -8.00
C VAL A 21 -1.12 -12.41 -8.31
N CYS A 22 -0.66 -11.87 -9.44
CA CYS A 22 -1.06 -10.52 -9.89
C CYS A 22 -2.57 -10.42 -10.10
N ALA A 23 -3.19 -11.43 -10.70
CA ALA A 23 -4.64 -11.47 -10.91
C ALA A 23 -5.40 -11.52 -9.59
N MET A 24 -4.93 -12.26 -8.60
CA MET A 24 -5.52 -12.32 -7.27
C MET A 24 -5.42 -10.97 -6.56
N ILE A 25 -4.26 -10.32 -6.63
CA ILE A 25 -4.05 -8.99 -6.05
C ILE A 25 -4.98 -7.97 -6.71
N GLU A 26 -5.09 -8.02 -8.04
CA GLU A 26 -5.98 -7.13 -8.79
C GLU A 26 -7.44 -7.30 -8.38
N SER A 27 -7.90 -8.53 -8.24
CA SER A 27 -9.25 -8.84 -7.75
C SER A 27 -9.50 -8.28 -6.36
N LEU A 28 -8.53 -8.39 -5.45
CA LEU A 28 -8.62 -7.81 -4.11
C LEU A 28 -8.67 -6.28 -4.15
N TRP A 29 -7.86 -5.66 -4.98
CA TRP A 29 -7.90 -4.21 -5.15
C TRP A 29 -9.25 -3.74 -5.68
N ASP A 30 -9.83 -4.45 -6.67
CA ASP A 30 -11.14 -4.11 -7.21
C ASP A 30 -12.23 -4.26 -6.15
N THR A 31 -12.21 -5.34 -5.40
CA THR A 31 -13.19 -5.61 -4.34
C THR A 31 -13.13 -4.56 -3.23
N LEU A 32 -11.91 -4.12 -2.87
CA LEU A 32 -11.67 -3.19 -1.78
C LEU A 32 -11.51 -1.74 -2.24
N SER A 33 -11.80 -1.44 -3.51
CA SER A 33 -11.53 -0.12 -4.09
C SER A 33 -12.22 1.02 -3.34
N PHE A 34 -13.48 0.84 -2.99
CA PHE A 34 -14.24 1.86 -2.26
C PHE A 34 -13.64 2.11 -0.88
N PHE A 35 -13.31 1.06 -0.16
CA PHE A 35 -12.66 1.15 1.14
C PHE A 35 -11.30 1.87 1.04
N LYS A 36 -10.50 1.51 0.03
CA LYS A 36 -9.19 2.14 -0.20
C LYS A 36 -9.30 3.62 -0.52
N LEU A 37 -10.33 4.03 -1.24
CA LEU A 37 -10.57 5.43 -1.54
C LEU A 37 -10.85 6.23 -0.28
N ILE A 38 -11.72 5.73 0.59
CA ILE A 38 -12.07 6.39 1.85
C ILE A 38 -10.87 6.41 2.80
N TYR A 39 -10.25 5.27 3.00
CA TYR A 39 -9.09 5.15 3.88
C TYR A 39 -7.92 6.01 3.42
N GLY A 40 -7.62 6.00 2.13
CA GLY A 40 -6.57 6.83 1.55
C GLY A 40 -6.83 8.32 1.74
N ARG A 41 -8.09 8.74 1.58
CA ARG A 41 -8.49 10.12 1.83
C ARG A 41 -8.23 10.51 3.29
N ASP A 42 -8.59 9.67 4.22
CA ASP A 42 -8.43 9.93 5.64
C ASP A 42 -6.95 9.97 6.05
N VAL A 43 -6.14 9.08 5.50
CA VAL A 43 -4.68 9.09 5.72
C VAL A 43 -4.06 10.41 5.24
N ILE A 44 -4.48 10.92 4.10
CA ILE A 44 -3.95 12.18 3.54
C ILE A 44 -4.38 13.38 4.36
N LYS A 45 -5.58 13.37 4.91
CA LYS A 45 -6.10 14.45 5.75
C LYS A 45 -5.39 14.55 7.09
N ASN A 46 -4.82 13.44 7.58
CA ASN A 46 -4.08 13.45 8.83
C ASN A 46 -2.78 14.24 8.68
N THR A 47 -2.35 14.85 9.78
CA THR A 47 -1.10 15.59 9.84
C THR A 47 0.06 14.70 9.37
N ASN A 48 0.79 15.15 8.36
CA ASN A 48 1.92 14.45 7.74
C ASN A 48 1.56 13.16 6.98
N GLY A 49 0.29 12.83 6.82
CA GLY A 49 -0.12 11.62 6.11
C GLY A 49 0.41 11.57 4.67
N ALA A 50 0.28 12.67 3.93
CA ALA A 50 0.80 12.77 2.56
C ALA A 50 2.33 12.67 2.50
N LYS A 51 3.03 13.34 3.42
CA LYS A 51 4.49 13.26 3.53
C LYS A 51 4.97 11.85 3.81
N ASN A 52 4.31 11.17 4.73
CA ASN A 52 4.63 9.79 5.09
C ASN A 52 4.44 8.85 3.90
N MET A 53 3.35 9.00 3.16
CA MET A 53 3.08 8.20 1.97
C MET A 53 4.14 8.41 0.90
N ILE A 54 4.55 9.65 0.65
CA ILE A 54 5.61 9.96 -0.29
C ILE A 54 6.94 9.33 0.16
N ALA A 55 7.28 9.45 1.43
CA ALA A 55 8.50 8.88 1.99
C ALA A 55 8.52 7.35 1.89
N GLU A 56 7.40 6.70 2.16
CA GLU A 56 7.25 5.25 2.01
C GLU A 56 7.54 4.81 0.57
N HIS A 57 6.91 5.47 -0.41
CA HIS A 57 7.10 5.15 -1.83
C HIS A 57 8.52 5.45 -2.30
N GLN A 58 9.11 6.52 -1.82
CA GLN A 58 10.53 6.82 -2.11
C GLN A 58 11.44 5.73 -1.56
N GLY A 59 11.13 5.21 -0.37
CA GLY A 59 11.86 4.07 0.20
C GLY A 59 11.80 2.82 -0.68
N TYR A 60 10.65 2.52 -1.27
CA TYR A 60 10.51 1.41 -2.21
C TYR A 60 11.35 1.63 -3.47
N ILE A 61 11.31 2.84 -4.03
CA ILE A 61 12.10 3.19 -5.21
C ILE A 61 13.60 3.05 -4.91
N ASP A 62 14.05 3.55 -3.77
CA ASP A 62 15.45 3.47 -3.38
C ASP A 62 15.92 2.02 -3.23
N ALA A 63 15.12 1.18 -2.59
CA ALA A 63 15.40 -0.24 -2.46
C ALA A 63 15.46 -0.95 -3.82
N LEU A 64 14.57 -0.59 -4.75
CA LEU A 64 14.57 -1.13 -6.11
C LEU A 64 15.82 -0.68 -6.88
N LYS A 65 16.20 0.58 -6.77
CA LYS A 65 17.43 1.11 -7.40
C LYS A 65 18.68 0.41 -6.91
N ASP A 66 18.72 0.13 -5.60
CA ASP A 66 19.84 -0.56 -4.97
C ASP A 66 19.77 -2.07 -5.17
N ARG A 67 18.71 -2.58 -5.82
CA ARG A 67 18.46 -4.02 -6.00
C ARG A 67 18.50 -4.79 -4.69
N ASP A 68 18.02 -4.15 -3.63
CA ASP A 68 17.98 -4.70 -2.28
C ASP A 68 16.60 -5.27 -1.98
N ALA A 69 16.40 -6.54 -2.34
CA ALA A 69 15.14 -7.24 -2.17
C ALA A 69 14.72 -7.36 -0.70
N GLU A 70 15.65 -7.62 0.18
CA GLU A 70 15.36 -7.75 1.62
C GLU A 70 14.91 -6.43 2.23
N ARG A 71 15.53 -5.33 1.84
CA ARG A 71 15.12 -3.98 2.26
C ARG A 71 13.72 -3.65 1.76
N LEU A 72 13.41 -3.95 0.51
CA LEU A 72 12.08 -3.75 -0.06
C LEU A 72 11.03 -4.56 0.68
N LYS A 73 11.31 -5.84 0.91
CA LYS A 73 10.44 -6.75 1.64
C LYS A 73 10.15 -6.24 3.05
N LYS A 74 11.18 -5.82 3.77
CA LYS A 74 11.04 -5.28 5.12
C LYS A 74 10.20 -4.00 5.13
N SER A 75 10.46 -3.09 4.19
CA SER A 75 9.72 -1.84 4.09
C SER A 75 8.24 -2.07 3.83
N LEU A 76 7.91 -2.98 2.91
CA LEU A 76 6.52 -3.34 2.62
C LEU A 76 5.85 -4.01 3.81
N TYR A 77 6.55 -4.92 4.48
CA TYR A 77 6.02 -5.61 5.67
C TYR A 77 5.69 -4.62 6.78
N ASP A 78 6.61 -3.71 7.07
CA ASP A 78 6.43 -2.70 8.13
C ASP A 78 5.27 -1.74 7.79
N THR A 79 5.17 -1.30 6.55
CA THR A 79 4.09 -0.42 6.08
C THR A 79 2.73 -1.11 6.19
N LEU A 80 2.62 -2.36 5.75
CA LEU A 80 1.39 -3.13 5.84
C LEU A 80 0.98 -3.36 7.30
N GLY A 81 1.94 -3.59 8.19
CA GLY A 81 1.68 -3.73 9.62
C GLY A 81 1.05 -2.48 10.22
N VAL A 82 1.57 -1.32 9.89
CA VAL A 82 1.01 -0.03 10.33
C VAL A 82 -0.42 0.17 9.81
N ARG A 83 -0.68 -0.19 8.54
CA ARG A 83 -2.02 -0.09 7.94
C ARG A 83 -3.01 -1.02 8.63
N ILE A 84 -2.62 -2.27 8.92
CA ILE A 84 -3.46 -3.25 9.62
C ILE A 84 -3.83 -2.72 11.01
N GLU A 85 -2.87 -2.19 11.76
CA GLU A 85 -3.14 -1.57 13.06
C GLU A 85 -4.15 -0.43 12.97
N GLY A 86 -3.96 0.47 12.00
CA GLY A 86 -4.87 1.60 11.78
C GLY A 86 -6.29 1.14 11.49
N ILE A 87 -6.45 0.15 10.63
CA ILE A 87 -7.76 -0.42 10.28
C ILE A 87 -8.40 -1.10 11.48
N SER A 88 -7.64 -1.86 12.27
CA SER A 88 -8.13 -2.53 13.46
C SER A 88 -8.68 -1.54 14.49
N LYS A 89 -7.99 -0.43 14.70
CA LYS A 89 -8.43 0.63 15.61
C LYS A 89 -9.75 1.27 15.16
N GLU A 90 -9.88 1.55 13.86
CA GLU A 90 -11.12 2.10 13.30
C GLU A 90 -12.27 1.10 13.40
N THR A 91 -12.00 -0.16 13.14
CA THR A 91 -13.00 -1.24 13.23
C THR A 91 -13.49 -1.38 14.68
N ASP A 92 -12.60 -1.33 15.66
CA ASP A 92 -12.97 -1.38 17.07
C ASP A 92 -13.87 -0.21 17.47
N TYR A 93 -13.67 0.95 16.86
CA TYR A 93 -14.51 2.11 17.09
C TYR A 93 -15.95 1.89 16.62
N TYR A 94 -16.15 1.13 15.55
CA TYR A 94 -17.47 0.89 14.95
C TYR A 94 -18.16 -0.40 15.41
N THR A 95 -17.51 -1.25 16.17
CA THR A 95 -18.04 -2.54 16.62
C THR A 95 -18.81 -2.49 17.93
N LEU A 96 -19.23 -1.35 18.33
CA LEU A 96 -20.14 -1.24 19.45
C LEU A 96 -21.57 -1.61 18.99
#